data_69243c84531e8f03a3ff1f298fa81610
#
_entry.id   69243c84531e8f03a3ff1f298fa81610
#
_cell.length_a   1.000
_cell.length_b   1.000
_cell.length_c   1.000
_cell.angle_alpha   90.00
_cell.angle_beta   90.00
_cell.angle_gamma   90.00
#
_symmetry.space_group_name_H-M   'P 1'
#
loop_
_entity.id
_entity.type
_entity.pdbx_description
1 polymer ?
#
loop_
_entity_poly.entity_id
_entity_poly.type
_entity_poly.pdbx_seq_one_letter_code
_entity_poly.pdbx_strand_id
1 'polypeptide(L)'
;MDKNDIINAIHQLPQASLERMAACLSEVEHPKGTRILHAGKTERNVFFVKRGIVRAFIRSQGREITFWLGAEGTPVVSLKSYVSGQPGYETVECIEDTTLYVLRHDVLASLFAEDINIANWGRRFAEKELLRTEEKFIPLLFTTAAERYRSLLSDNPELLQRVPLEHLASYLGITPVSLSRIRACLK
;
A
#
# COMPACT_ATOMS: atom_id res chain seq x y z
N MET A 1 12.34 -7.60 -1.39
CA MET A 1 13.02 -6.89 -0.27
C MET A 1 13.05 -7.77 0.95
N ASP A 2 14.08 -7.71 1.78
CA ASP A 2 14.08 -8.43 3.05
C ASP A 2 13.39 -7.62 4.17
N LYS A 3 13.23 -8.24 5.36
CA LYS A 3 12.55 -7.63 6.49
C LYS A 3 13.24 -6.36 6.99
N ASN A 4 14.56 -6.38 7.05
CA ASN A 4 15.37 -5.28 7.58
C ASN A 4 15.33 -4.09 6.64
N ASP A 5 15.41 -4.34 5.32
CA ASP A 5 15.27 -3.29 4.30
C ASP A 5 13.93 -2.57 4.41
N ILE A 6 12.84 -3.32 4.55
CA ILE A 6 11.47 -2.76 4.65
C ILE A 6 11.32 -1.92 5.92
N ILE A 7 11.78 -2.42 7.05
CA ILE A 7 11.71 -1.68 8.32
C ILE A 7 12.54 -0.40 8.22
N ASN A 8 13.79 -0.49 7.77
CA ASN A 8 14.69 0.64 7.68
C ASN A 8 14.31 1.66 6.59
N ALA A 9 13.58 1.25 5.54
CA ALA A 9 13.03 2.18 4.55
C ALA A 9 11.99 3.15 5.16
N ILE A 10 11.32 2.73 6.23
CA ILE A 10 10.39 3.61 6.97
C ILE A 10 11.17 4.51 7.93
N HIS A 11 11.99 3.92 8.79
CA HIS A 11 12.86 4.64 9.71
C HIS A 11 13.98 3.70 10.17
N GLN A 12 15.22 4.18 10.17
CA GLN A 12 16.34 3.39 10.67
C GLN A 12 16.20 3.12 12.18
N LEU A 13 16.34 1.86 12.54
CA LEU A 13 16.31 1.42 13.92
C LEU A 13 17.72 1.04 14.41
N PRO A 14 18.02 1.22 15.71
CA PRO A 14 19.15 0.54 16.33
C PRO A 14 19.07 -0.97 16.15
N GLN A 15 20.22 -1.64 16.03
CA GLN A 15 20.31 -3.05 15.66
C GLN A 15 19.41 -3.97 16.52
N ALA A 16 19.45 -3.79 17.85
CA ALA A 16 18.65 -4.60 18.79
C ALA A 16 17.12 -4.44 18.56
N SER A 17 16.65 -3.20 18.30
CA SER A 17 15.24 -2.92 18.01
C SER A 17 14.84 -3.47 16.65
N LEU A 18 15.74 -3.38 15.64
CA LEU A 18 15.53 -3.93 14.30
C LEU A 18 15.37 -5.45 14.34
N GLU A 19 16.29 -6.16 15.00
CA GLU A 19 16.24 -7.61 15.14
C GLU A 19 14.98 -8.06 15.87
N ARG A 20 14.61 -7.37 16.94
CA ARG A 20 13.40 -7.63 17.70
C ARG A 20 12.15 -7.49 16.84
N MET A 21 12.03 -6.40 16.09
CA MET A 21 10.88 -6.16 15.20
C MET A 21 10.85 -7.15 14.04
N ALA A 22 11.99 -7.41 13.39
CA ALA A 22 12.10 -8.35 12.27
C ALA A 22 11.75 -9.80 12.66
N ALA A 23 12.07 -10.21 13.91
CA ALA A 23 11.70 -11.53 14.44
C ALA A 23 10.18 -11.71 14.56
N CYS A 24 9.43 -10.62 14.70
CA CYS A 24 7.96 -10.65 14.81
C CYS A 24 7.23 -10.69 13.46
N LEU A 25 7.94 -10.51 12.35
CA LEU A 25 7.38 -10.58 11.01
C LEU A 25 7.30 -12.04 10.54
N SER A 26 6.09 -12.51 10.26
CA SER A 26 5.84 -13.78 9.58
C SER A 26 5.68 -13.57 8.08
N GLU A 27 6.00 -14.59 7.28
CA GLU A 27 5.89 -14.55 5.82
C GLU A 27 4.69 -15.37 5.37
N VAL A 28 3.89 -14.84 4.42
CA VAL A 28 2.74 -15.51 3.83
C VAL A 28 2.73 -15.28 2.31
N GLU A 29 2.35 -16.31 1.57
CA GLU A 29 2.22 -16.27 0.12
C GLU A 29 0.76 -16.31 -0.28
N HIS A 30 0.41 -15.49 -1.26
CA HIS A 30 -0.93 -15.39 -1.80
C HIS A 30 -0.88 -15.45 -3.33
N PRO A 31 -1.67 -16.33 -3.97
CA PRO A 31 -1.82 -16.32 -5.42
C PRO A 31 -2.54 -15.05 -5.88
N LYS A 32 -2.32 -14.70 -7.14
CA LYS A 32 -3.05 -13.63 -7.84
C LYS A 32 -4.55 -13.71 -7.59
N GLY A 33 -5.20 -12.58 -7.36
CA GLY A 33 -6.63 -12.47 -7.10
C GLY A 33 -7.04 -12.72 -5.65
N THR A 34 -6.10 -13.10 -4.77
CA THR A 34 -6.41 -13.26 -3.34
C THR A 34 -6.72 -11.90 -2.72
N ARG A 35 -7.81 -11.84 -1.96
CA ARG A 35 -8.17 -10.67 -1.17
C ARG A 35 -7.61 -10.80 0.23
N ILE A 36 -6.67 -9.94 0.59
CA ILE A 36 -6.02 -9.93 1.91
C ILE A 36 -6.75 -9.04 2.93
N LEU A 37 -7.43 -7.98 2.46
CA LEU A 37 -8.37 -7.19 3.26
C LEU A 37 -9.74 -7.18 2.58
N HIS A 38 -10.79 -7.15 3.41
CA HIS A 38 -12.18 -7.19 2.92
C HIS A 38 -12.96 -6.00 3.45
N ALA A 39 -13.61 -5.25 2.57
CA ALA A 39 -14.55 -4.21 2.97
C ALA A 39 -15.63 -4.76 3.92
N GLY A 40 -15.93 -4.03 4.96
CA GLY A 40 -16.90 -4.43 5.98
C GLY A 40 -16.37 -5.41 7.03
N LYS A 41 -15.09 -5.81 6.97
CA LYS A 41 -14.42 -6.61 8.02
C LYS A 41 -13.36 -5.78 8.73
N THR A 42 -13.10 -6.14 9.98
CA THR A 42 -12.04 -5.54 10.79
C THR A 42 -10.78 -6.36 10.65
N GLU A 43 -9.70 -5.76 10.13
CA GLU A 43 -8.35 -6.32 10.09
C GLU A 43 -7.36 -5.27 10.59
N ARG A 44 -6.69 -5.56 11.69
CA ARG A 44 -5.79 -4.62 12.38
C ARG A 44 -4.31 -4.91 12.15
N ASN A 45 -3.98 -6.05 11.54
CA ASN A 45 -2.59 -6.39 11.24
C ASN A 45 -2.01 -5.43 10.19
N VAL A 46 -0.69 -5.26 10.26
CA VAL A 46 0.07 -4.51 9.26
C VAL A 46 0.79 -5.53 8.37
N PHE A 47 0.62 -5.35 7.07
CA PHE A 47 1.31 -6.17 6.07
C PHE A 47 2.34 -5.32 5.34
N PHE A 48 3.37 -5.96 4.80
CA PHE A 48 4.36 -5.31 3.93
C PHE A 48 4.57 -6.17 2.70
N VAL A 49 4.58 -5.56 1.52
CA VAL A 49 4.81 -6.29 0.28
C VAL A 49 6.30 -6.66 0.19
N LYS A 50 6.60 -7.95 0.30
CA LYS A 50 7.95 -8.48 0.06
C LYS A 50 8.22 -8.60 -1.43
N ARG A 51 7.27 -9.15 -2.18
CA ARG A 51 7.28 -9.36 -3.63
C ARG A 51 5.85 -9.31 -4.14
N GLY A 52 5.64 -8.70 -5.28
CA GLY A 52 4.33 -8.61 -5.93
C GLY A 52 3.70 -7.23 -5.87
N ILE A 53 2.49 -7.13 -6.37
CA ILE A 53 1.69 -5.89 -6.39
C ILE A 53 0.30 -6.18 -5.82
N VAL A 54 -0.14 -5.26 -4.98
CA VAL A 54 -1.50 -5.26 -4.42
C VAL A 54 -2.22 -3.95 -4.79
N ARG A 55 -3.54 -4.00 -4.89
CA ARG A 55 -4.38 -2.82 -5.07
C ARG A 55 -5.41 -2.70 -3.95
N ALA A 56 -5.68 -1.48 -3.50
CA ALA A 56 -6.84 -1.18 -2.69
C ALA A 56 -7.93 -0.52 -3.54
N PHE A 57 -9.16 -1.01 -3.39
CA PHE A 57 -10.31 -0.47 -4.10
C PHE A 57 -11.56 -0.43 -3.21
N ILE A 58 -12.49 0.44 -3.58
CA ILE A 58 -13.85 0.47 -3.05
C ILE A 58 -14.83 0.09 -4.16
N ARG A 59 -16.02 -0.38 -3.77
CA ARG A 59 -17.15 -0.56 -4.70
C ARG A 59 -18.13 0.59 -4.57
N SER A 60 -18.38 1.28 -5.67
CA SER A 60 -19.36 2.35 -5.76
C SER A 60 -20.16 2.21 -7.05
N GLN A 61 -21.49 2.24 -6.95
CA GLN A 61 -22.39 2.14 -8.11
C GLN A 61 -22.10 0.96 -9.04
N GLY A 62 -21.77 -0.21 -8.46
CA GLY A 62 -21.44 -1.43 -9.20
C GLY A 62 -20.05 -1.46 -9.84
N ARG A 63 -19.21 -0.44 -9.64
CA ARG A 63 -17.84 -0.35 -10.16
C ARG A 63 -16.82 -0.45 -9.06
N GLU A 64 -15.67 -1.03 -9.37
CA GLU A 64 -14.49 -1.01 -8.50
C GLU A 64 -13.66 0.23 -8.81
N ILE A 65 -13.41 1.04 -7.78
CA ILE A 65 -12.61 2.26 -7.88
C ILE A 65 -11.32 2.01 -7.14
N THR A 66 -10.24 1.79 -7.89
CA THR A 66 -8.89 1.65 -7.34
C THR A 66 -8.39 3.01 -6.88
N PHE A 67 -8.08 3.13 -5.61
CA PHE A 67 -7.57 4.38 -5.04
C PHE A 67 -6.12 4.26 -4.56
N TRP A 68 -5.58 3.03 -4.48
CA TRP A 68 -4.23 2.82 -4.02
C TRP A 68 -3.61 1.57 -4.68
N LEU A 69 -2.29 1.64 -4.95
CA LEU A 69 -1.45 0.56 -5.46
C LEU A 69 -0.21 0.45 -4.60
N GLY A 70 0.20 -0.74 -4.26
CA GLY A 70 1.41 -1.02 -3.49
C GLY A 70 2.26 -2.09 -4.17
N ALA A 71 3.54 -1.79 -4.34
CA ALA A 71 4.58 -2.71 -4.80
C ALA A 71 5.52 -3.07 -3.65
N GLU A 72 6.62 -3.70 -3.94
CA GLU A 72 7.63 -4.14 -2.98
C GLU A 72 8.04 -3.02 -2.01
N GLY A 73 8.13 -3.34 -0.73
CA GLY A 73 8.45 -2.39 0.36
C GLY A 73 7.27 -1.57 0.87
N THR A 74 6.11 -1.62 0.20
CA THR A 74 4.96 -0.81 0.59
C THR A 74 4.19 -1.46 1.75
N PRO A 75 3.84 -0.70 2.81
CA PRO A 75 2.95 -1.18 3.85
C PRO A 75 1.49 -1.22 3.37
N VAL A 76 0.76 -2.23 3.85
CA VAL A 76 -0.67 -2.43 3.60
C VAL A 76 -1.40 -2.50 4.92
N VAL A 77 -2.30 -1.57 5.16
CA VAL A 77 -3.04 -1.47 6.42
C VAL A 77 -4.44 -0.89 6.18
N SER A 78 -5.44 -1.46 6.84
CA SER A 78 -6.75 -0.82 6.94
C SER A 78 -6.70 0.22 8.05
N LEU A 79 -6.48 1.50 7.69
CA LEU A 79 -6.31 2.57 8.69
C LEU A 79 -7.51 2.67 9.65
N LYS A 80 -8.73 2.57 9.12
CA LYS A 80 -9.94 2.61 9.96
C LYS A 80 -9.99 1.45 10.94
N SER A 81 -9.62 0.24 10.50
CA SER A 81 -9.56 -0.93 11.38
C SER A 81 -8.43 -0.81 12.39
N TYR A 82 -7.24 -0.42 11.94
CA TYR A 82 -6.07 -0.30 12.78
C TYR A 82 -6.26 0.73 13.91
N VAL A 83 -6.72 1.93 13.57
CA VAL A 83 -6.85 3.06 14.50
C VAL A 83 -8.10 2.94 15.38
N SER A 84 -9.25 2.60 14.78
CA SER A 84 -10.55 2.70 15.45
C SER A 84 -11.15 1.34 15.83
N GLY A 85 -10.55 0.21 15.41
CA GLY A 85 -11.12 -1.12 15.61
C GLY A 85 -12.46 -1.32 14.86
N GLN A 86 -12.75 -0.48 13.88
CA GLN A 86 -13.98 -0.51 13.07
C GLN A 86 -13.77 -1.24 11.74
N PRO A 87 -14.81 -1.82 11.13
CA PRO A 87 -14.71 -2.40 9.80
C PRO A 87 -14.16 -1.41 8.77
N GLY A 88 -13.17 -1.84 7.97
CA GLY A 88 -12.62 -1.07 6.86
C GLY A 88 -13.62 -0.90 5.72
N TYR A 89 -13.42 0.11 4.88
CA TYR A 89 -14.26 0.36 3.69
C TYR A 89 -13.64 -0.19 2.41
N GLU A 90 -12.37 -0.54 2.45
CA GLU A 90 -11.58 -1.02 1.32
C GLU A 90 -11.52 -2.55 1.23
N THR A 91 -11.33 -3.02 0.01
CA THR A 91 -10.83 -4.36 -0.27
C THR A 91 -9.43 -4.23 -0.83
N VAL A 92 -8.48 -5.04 -0.33
CA VAL A 92 -7.13 -5.13 -0.90
C VAL A 92 -6.93 -6.51 -1.49
N GLU A 93 -6.52 -6.56 -2.77
CA GLU A 93 -6.27 -7.83 -3.48
C GLU A 93 -4.90 -7.85 -4.14
N CYS A 94 -4.36 -9.05 -4.30
CA CYS A 94 -3.11 -9.33 -5.00
C CYS A 94 -3.36 -9.27 -6.52
N ILE A 95 -2.66 -8.39 -7.24
CA ILE A 95 -2.75 -8.28 -8.71
C ILE A 95 -1.95 -9.37 -9.41
N GLU A 96 -0.94 -9.88 -8.75
CA GLU A 96 -0.07 -10.99 -9.17
C GLU A 96 0.24 -11.88 -7.95
N ASP A 97 0.95 -12.98 -8.14
CA ASP A 97 1.42 -13.80 -7.01
C ASP A 97 2.28 -12.98 -6.07
N THR A 98 1.85 -12.87 -4.83
CA THR A 98 2.36 -11.89 -3.87
C THR A 98 2.82 -12.59 -2.60
N THR A 99 4.00 -12.22 -2.13
CA THR A 99 4.52 -12.59 -0.82
C THR A 99 4.46 -11.36 0.09
N LEU A 100 3.86 -11.53 1.27
CA LEU A 100 3.73 -10.48 2.27
C LEU A 100 4.46 -10.86 3.55
N TYR A 101 5.02 -9.87 4.25
CA TYR A 101 5.29 -9.98 5.67
C TYR A 101 4.07 -9.49 6.45
N VAL A 102 3.75 -10.18 7.53
CA VAL A 102 2.64 -9.84 8.43
C VAL A 102 3.20 -9.51 9.80
N LEU A 103 2.83 -8.35 10.32
CA LEU A 103 3.07 -7.93 11.70
C LEU A 103 1.73 -7.84 12.41
N ARG A 104 1.53 -8.72 13.39
CA ARG A 104 0.29 -8.75 14.16
C ARG A 104 0.13 -7.49 14.98
N HIS A 105 -1.10 -6.97 15.05
CA HIS A 105 -1.44 -5.76 15.77
C HIS A 105 -1.10 -5.83 17.27
N ASP A 106 -1.44 -6.95 17.92
CA ASP A 106 -1.17 -7.15 19.35
C ASP A 106 0.32 -7.15 19.66
N VAL A 107 1.11 -7.80 18.80
CA VAL A 107 2.58 -7.82 18.89
C VAL A 107 3.16 -6.44 18.68
N LEU A 108 2.70 -5.71 17.66
CA LEU A 108 3.17 -4.35 17.37
C LEU A 108 2.83 -3.39 18.54
N ALA A 109 1.64 -3.51 19.12
CA ALA A 109 1.24 -2.71 20.28
C ALA A 109 2.16 -2.96 21.50
N SER A 110 2.53 -4.23 21.76
CA SER A 110 3.50 -4.57 22.82
C SER A 110 4.89 -3.99 22.52
N LEU A 111 5.36 -4.10 21.27
CA LEU A 111 6.64 -3.51 20.86
C LEU A 111 6.68 -2.00 21.05
N PHE A 112 5.59 -1.28 20.73
CA PHE A 112 5.49 0.17 20.97
C PHE A 112 5.55 0.53 22.46
N ALA A 113 4.96 -0.29 23.34
CA ALA A 113 4.97 -0.05 24.76
C ALA A 113 6.33 -0.31 25.42
N GLU A 114 7.12 -1.21 24.85
CA GLU A 114 8.36 -1.71 25.45
C GLU A 114 9.65 -1.10 24.85
N ASP A 115 9.57 -0.54 23.63
CA ASP A 115 10.73 -0.02 22.91
C ASP A 115 10.44 1.34 22.28
N ILE A 116 11.05 2.38 22.85
CA ILE A 116 10.87 3.76 22.39
C ILE A 116 11.35 3.98 20.92
N ASN A 117 12.35 3.21 20.47
CA ASN A 117 12.81 3.31 19.09
C ASN A 117 11.76 2.77 18.13
N ILE A 118 11.11 1.64 18.49
CA ILE A 118 10.02 1.06 17.69
C ILE A 118 8.78 1.95 17.76
N ALA A 119 8.48 2.58 18.90
CA ALA A 119 7.40 3.57 19.00
C ALA A 119 7.64 4.78 18.09
N ASN A 120 8.88 5.30 18.05
CA ASN A 120 9.26 6.36 17.13
C ASN A 120 9.23 5.92 15.66
N TRP A 121 9.57 4.68 15.36
CA TRP A 121 9.39 4.09 14.04
C TRP A 121 7.90 4.11 13.62
N GLY A 122 6.99 3.73 14.53
CA GLY A 122 5.54 3.80 14.31
C GLY A 122 5.05 5.22 14.05
N ARG A 123 5.54 6.21 14.80
CA ARG A 123 5.25 7.63 14.54
C ARG A 123 5.74 8.06 13.17
N ARG A 124 6.98 7.70 12.78
CA ARG A 124 7.53 8.00 11.44
C ARG A 124 6.76 7.30 10.33
N PHE A 125 6.30 6.08 10.57
CA PHE A 125 5.41 5.38 9.65
C PHE A 125 4.14 6.20 9.40
N ALA A 126 3.44 6.60 10.46
CA ALA A 126 2.21 7.39 10.36
C ALA A 126 2.44 8.76 9.65
N GLU A 127 3.53 9.47 9.97
CA GLU A 127 3.91 10.72 9.31
C GLU A 127 4.14 10.54 7.80
N LYS A 128 4.85 9.47 7.40
CA LYS A 128 5.08 9.16 5.98
C LYS A 128 3.80 8.80 5.24
N GLU A 129 2.91 8.03 5.86
CA GLU A 129 1.63 7.68 5.23
C GLU A 129 0.71 8.90 5.10
N LEU A 130 0.73 9.83 6.07
CA LEU A 130 0.02 11.10 5.95
C LEU A 130 0.55 11.94 4.78
N LEU A 131 1.89 12.10 4.69
CA LEU A 131 2.53 12.82 3.58
C LEU A 131 2.19 12.19 2.23
N ARG A 132 2.30 10.86 2.09
CA ARG A 132 1.91 10.14 0.87
C ARG A 132 0.44 10.35 0.50
N THR A 133 -0.42 10.47 1.50
CA THR A 133 -1.85 10.75 1.28
C THR A 133 -2.06 12.14 0.71
N GLU A 134 -1.36 13.16 1.24
CA GLU A 134 -1.38 14.53 0.71
C GLU A 134 -0.82 14.60 -0.72
N GLU A 135 0.36 14.02 -0.95
CA GLU A 135 1.03 13.97 -2.27
C GLU A 135 0.14 13.32 -3.34
N LYS A 136 -0.75 12.43 -2.93
CA LYS A 136 -1.70 11.77 -3.83
C LYS A 136 -2.99 12.56 -3.99
N PHE A 137 -3.51 13.13 -2.90
CA PHE A 137 -4.78 13.84 -2.90
C PHE A 137 -4.68 15.20 -3.60
N ILE A 138 -3.63 15.97 -3.32
CA ILE A 138 -3.43 17.31 -3.87
C ILE A 138 -3.42 17.31 -5.41
N PRO A 139 -2.66 16.46 -6.12
CA PRO A 139 -2.69 16.42 -7.58
C PRO A 139 -4.07 16.10 -8.18
N LEU A 140 -4.91 15.33 -7.49
CA LEU A 140 -6.28 15.07 -7.97
C LEU A 140 -7.11 16.34 -8.13
N LEU A 141 -6.81 17.39 -7.37
CA LEU A 141 -7.53 18.65 -7.39
C LEU A 141 -7.06 19.59 -8.52
N PHE A 142 -5.79 19.50 -8.94
CA PHE A 142 -5.15 20.53 -9.79
C PHE A 142 -4.56 19.99 -11.09
N THR A 143 -4.38 18.65 -11.22
CA THR A 143 -3.71 18.09 -12.40
C THR A 143 -4.66 17.30 -13.28
N THR A 144 -4.34 17.28 -14.56
CA THR A 144 -5.02 16.46 -15.56
C THR A 144 -4.60 14.99 -15.40
N ALA A 145 -5.41 14.07 -15.91
CA ALA A 145 -5.06 12.65 -15.93
C ALA A 145 -3.77 12.36 -16.72
N ALA A 146 -3.48 13.16 -17.76
CA ALA A 146 -2.24 13.02 -18.53
C ALA A 146 -1.00 13.41 -17.70
N GLU A 147 -1.10 14.44 -16.87
CA GLU A 147 -0.03 14.84 -15.95
C GLU A 147 0.18 13.78 -14.88
N ARG A 148 -0.89 13.28 -14.25
CA ARG A 148 -0.80 12.17 -13.27
C ARG A 148 -0.19 10.91 -13.88
N TYR A 149 -0.51 10.61 -15.15
CA TYR A 149 0.12 9.48 -15.85
C TYR A 149 1.62 9.71 -16.08
N ARG A 150 2.04 10.95 -16.43
CA ARG A 150 3.48 11.29 -16.59
C ARG A 150 4.23 11.16 -15.27
N SER A 151 3.67 11.64 -14.16
CA SER A 151 4.27 11.46 -12.83
C SER A 151 4.39 9.97 -12.49
N LEU A 152 3.35 9.17 -12.72
CA LEU A 152 3.41 7.73 -12.49
C LEU A 152 4.47 7.03 -13.37
N LEU A 153 4.64 7.47 -14.62
CA LEU A 153 5.67 6.97 -15.53
C LEU A 153 7.10 7.31 -15.05
N SER A 154 7.27 8.49 -14.46
CA SER A 154 8.55 8.93 -13.89
C SER A 154 8.88 8.22 -12.58
N ASP A 155 7.90 8.14 -11.68
CA ASP A 155 8.13 7.77 -10.29
C ASP A 155 8.06 6.24 -10.07
N ASN A 156 7.19 5.55 -10.83
CA ASN A 156 6.92 4.12 -10.67
C ASN A 156 6.67 3.42 -12.03
N PRO A 157 7.66 3.38 -12.93
CA PRO A 157 7.49 2.84 -14.28
C PRO A 157 7.12 1.35 -14.29
N GLU A 158 7.55 0.58 -13.28
CA GLU A 158 7.22 -0.84 -13.14
C GLU A 158 5.72 -1.09 -12.93
N LEU A 159 5.01 -0.19 -12.24
CA LEU A 159 3.56 -0.31 -12.08
C LEU A 159 2.84 -0.28 -13.42
N LEU A 160 3.34 0.52 -14.37
CA LEU A 160 2.73 0.63 -15.70
C LEU A 160 2.88 -0.64 -16.55
N GLN A 161 3.85 -1.48 -16.23
CA GLN A 161 4.10 -2.75 -16.92
C GLN A 161 3.36 -3.93 -16.26
N ARG A 162 3.23 -3.91 -14.93
CA ARG A 162 2.72 -5.03 -14.13
C ARG A 162 1.23 -4.92 -13.79
N VAL A 163 0.69 -3.70 -13.72
CA VAL A 163 -0.72 -3.45 -13.35
C VAL A 163 -1.61 -3.47 -14.58
N PRO A 164 -2.73 -4.22 -14.60
CA PRO A 164 -3.69 -4.21 -15.71
C PRO A 164 -4.21 -2.82 -16.04
N LEU A 165 -4.42 -2.56 -17.35
CA LEU A 165 -4.84 -1.25 -17.85
C LEU A 165 -6.09 -0.70 -17.16
N GLU A 166 -7.06 -1.56 -16.88
CA GLU A 166 -8.32 -1.19 -16.22
C GLU A 166 -8.10 -0.67 -14.79
N HIS A 167 -7.18 -1.31 -14.03
CA HIS A 167 -6.85 -0.89 -12.67
C HIS A 167 -6.04 0.41 -12.68
N LEU A 168 -5.11 0.58 -13.64
CA LEU A 168 -4.39 1.85 -13.83
C LEU A 168 -5.32 2.99 -14.23
N ALA A 169 -6.25 2.74 -15.14
CA ALA A 169 -7.22 3.75 -15.54
C ALA A 169 -8.10 4.17 -14.36
N SER A 170 -8.60 3.19 -13.60
CA SER A 170 -9.37 3.44 -12.38
C SER A 170 -8.55 4.24 -11.35
N TYR A 171 -7.29 3.87 -11.14
CA TYR A 171 -6.37 4.58 -10.23
C TYR A 171 -6.12 6.04 -10.65
N LEU A 172 -6.07 6.32 -11.95
CA LEU A 172 -5.92 7.66 -12.51
C LEU A 172 -7.24 8.44 -12.60
N GLY A 173 -8.38 7.81 -12.23
CA GLY A 173 -9.70 8.43 -12.28
C GLY A 173 -10.25 8.61 -13.70
N ILE A 174 -9.86 7.76 -14.66
CA ILE A 174 -10.28 7.82 -16.07
C ILE A 174 -10.75 6.46 -16.59
N THR A 175 -11.27 6.45 -17.81
CA THR A 175 -11.63 5.20 -18.50
C THR A 175 -10.40 4.54 -19.13
N PRO A 176 -10.40 3.20 -19.34
CA PRO A 176 -9.33 2.51 -20.08
C PRO A 176 -9.10 3.08 -21.50
N VAL A 177 -10.17 3.52 -22.18
CA VAL A 177 -10.08 4.16 -23.50
C VAL A 177 -9.33 5.49 -23.43
N SER A 178 -9.61 6.31 -22.40
CA SER A 178 -8.91 7.57 -22.19
C SER A 178 -7.43 7.34 -21.88
N LEU A 179 -7.11 6.33 -21.04
CA LEU A 179 -5.72 5.98 -20.75
C LEU A 179 -4.97 5.50 -22.00
N SER A 180 -5.61 4.68 -22.84
CA SER A 180 -5.02 4.24 -24.11
C SER A 180 -4.69 5.42 -25.04
N ARG A 181 -5.56 6.43 -25.12
CA ARG A 181 -5.30 7.66 -25.89
C ARG A 181 -4.12 8.46 -25.32
N ILE A 182 -4.05 8.64 -23.99
CA ILE A 182 -2.93 9.32 -23.32
C ILE A 182 -1.61 8.60 -23.65
N ARG A 183 -1.58 7.27 -23.57
CA ARG A 183 -0.40 6.47 -23.91
C ARG A 183 0.04 6.64 -25.37
N ALA A 184 -0.90 6.73 -26.28
CA ALA A 184 -0.59 6.93 -27.71
C ALA A 184 0.00 8.31 -28.00
N CYS A 185 -0.45 9.34 -27.28
CA CYS A 185 0.06 10.72 -27.43
C CYS A 185 1.42 10.97 -26.77
N LEU A 186 1.89 10.07 -25.89
CA LEU A 186 3.15 10.21 -25.14
C LEU A 186 4.27 9.29 -25.65
N LYS A 187 4.00 8.50 -26.68
CA LYS A 187 5.00 7.76 -27.46
C LYS A 187 5.61 8.65 -28.53
#